data_a2a2476ea4d2b56613f82fc351516aa3
#
_entry.id   a2a2476ea4d2b56613f82fc351516aa3
#
_cell.length_a   1.000
_cell.length_b   1.000
_cell.length_c   1.000
_cell.angle_alpha   90.00
_cell.angle_beta   90.00
_cell.angle_gamma   90.00
#
_symmetry.space_group_name_H-M   'P 1'
#
loop_
_entity.id
_entity.type
_entity.pdbx_description
1 polymer ?
#
loop_
_entity_poly.entity_id
_entity_poly.type
_entity_poly.pdbx_seq_one_letter_code
_entity_poly.pdbx_strand_id
1 'polypeptide(L)'
;MASPVNRTVIISGDSASTIETVTARSELGSTAAGTPDTSPPTSRSRSPDEPKASTSTDASTVPLEPMEVKNICFVGAGFVGGPTAALIAFHNPHIQVTVVDLNAERVAAWNSPHLPIHETGLPKIVRIARDGTNETTAFLPTINKTIKVAPRTPNLTFSTDLENGIGAADIVLICVNTPTKTYGIGAGMTADLSAVEGASETVAKYAKNGAVVVEKSTVPTGTARMIREILAQYRPRCEFEVVSNPEFLAEGTAVRDLMNPDRILIGSNTTPAGLRAAAALKGVYAGWVPESKILTVNTWSSELTKLVANAMLAQRISSINSISAMCEELGADVQEISRGIGADSRLGKKFLHAGVGFGGSCFEKDILNLSYMARVLHLDTVADYWMGVLDINKYQRQRFAEKVHRALNGNLRGKKVAIFGFAFKEGTNDTRNSIAVHIIRQLANERPREIAIFDPGCSPEEILSEVGQHIQDEPTLAQVKVRTNWRETTDGASAICILTPWYHFHYPKQAQATARRTSLWNGSKEQQLADANTGFLGPHPTEMDLIELENCVTRGKNKVPLDPLKRLKPEACPENCKGCNTSSTNAEGGGDPVDWEEVSAMMKLPKLVLDGRNVVSAPELEKLGFKVQGIGKGVGM
;
A
#
# COMPACT_ATOMS: atom_id res chain seq x y z
N MET A 1 -28.87 2.34 49.34
CA MET A 1 -29.19 3.78 49.42
C MET A 1 -28.01 4.52 48.86
N ALA A 2 -28.06 4.94 47.62
CA ALA A 2 -27.03 5.77 47.00
C ALA A 2 -27.72 6.92 46.30
N SER A 3 -27.35 8.14 46.66
CA SER A 3 -27.89 9.39 46.14
C SER A 3 -27.49 9.64 44.68
N PRO A 4 -28.32 10.30 43.88
CA PRO A 4 -27.96 10.63 42.50
C PRO A 4 -27.06 11.89 42.44
N VAL A 5 -26.03 11.80 41.61
CA VAL A 5 -25.13 12.93 41.31
C VAL A 5 -25.70 13.70 40.13
N ASN A 6 -26.12 14.94 40.38
CA ASN A 6 -26.49 15.90 39.33
C ASN A 6 -25.23 16.41 38.61
N ARG A 7 -25.13 16.26 37.32
CA ARG A 7 -24.17 16.97 36.47
C ARG A 7 -24.89 18.12 35.76
N THR A 8 -24.47 19.35 36.10
CA THR A 8 -24.88 20.55 35.40
C THR A 8 -23.93 20.79 34.21
N VAL A 9 -24.44 20.89 33.02
CA VAL A 9 -23.68 21.32 31.84
C VAL A 9 -23.98 22.81 31.63
N ILE A 10 -22.94 23.64 31.70
CA ILE A 10 -23.04 25.08 31.41
C ILE A 10 -22.68 25.29 29.96
N ILE A 11 -23.63 25.77 29.17
CA ILE A 11 -23.38 26.28 27.81
C ILE A 11 -23.44 27.82 27.91
N SER A 12 -22.33 28.48 27.60
CA SER A 12 -22.26 29.93 27.47
C SER A 12 -22.64 30.36 26.06
N GLY A 13 -23.73 31.06 25.93
CA GLY A 13 -24.12 31.78 24.72
C GLY A 13 -24.92 32.98 25.13
N ASP A 14 -24.53 34.16 24.65
CA ASP A 14 -25.11 35.46 24.98
C ASP A 14 -26.59 35.58 24.61
N SER A 15 -27.27 36.30 25.48
CA SER A 15 -28.61 36.92 25.41
C SER A 15 -29.81 36.12 25.93
N ALA A 16 -30.19 36.59 27.10
CA ALA A 16 -31.54 36.70 27.72
C ALA A 16 -32.61 35.61 27.53
N SER A 17 -33.00 35.11 28.73
CA SER A 17 -34.35 34.72 29.15
C SER A 17 -34.87 33.34 28.84
N THR A 18 -35.34 32.77 29.94
CA THR A 18 -36.35 31.72 30.20
C THR A 18 -35.84 30.30 30.34
N ILE A 19 -35.88 29.85 31.60
CA ILE A 19 -35.66 28.46 32.00
C ILE A 19 -37.00 27.73 31.94
N GLU A 20 -37.11 26.71 31.12
CA GLU A 20 -38.16 25.70 31.22
C GLU A 20 -37.56 24.38 31.66
N THR A 21 -38.11 23.83 32.75
CA THR A 21 -37.69 22.54 33.34
C THR A 21 -38.60 21.45 32.76
N VAL A 22 -38.03 20.54 31.95
CA VAL A 22 -38.76 19.35 31.48
C VAL A 22 -38.30 18.16 32.32
N THR A 23 -39.20 17.61 33.11
CA THR A 23 -39.05 16.37 33.87
C THR A 23 -39.51 15.19 33.01
N ALA A 24 -38.61 14.30 32.64
CA ALA A 24 -38.94 13.03 32.01
C ALA A 24 -39.03 11.94 33.08
N ARG A 25 -40.21 11.33 33.24
CA ARG A 25 -40.45 10.12 34.01
C ARG A 25 -40.13 8.90 33.14
N SER A 26 -39.29 8.01 33.63
CA SER A 26 -39.09 6.68 33.09
C SER A 26 -39.98 5.70 33.83
N GLU A 27 -40.91 5.03 33.14
CA GLU A 27 -41.61 3.84 33.63
C GLU A 27 -40.88 2.59 33.16
N LEU A 28 -40.47 1.79 34.12
CA LEU A 28 -40.00 0.42 33.96
C LEU A 28 -41.17 -0.54 33.93
N GLY A 29 -41.43 -1.17 32.79
CA GLY A 29 -42.33 -2.30 32.65
C GLY A 29 -41.55 -3.60 32.39
N SER A 30 -41.54 -4.46 33.38
CA SER A 30 -41.06 -5.84 33.31
C SER A 30 -42.08 -6.72 32.61
N THR A 31 -41.69 -7.49 31.55
CA THR A 31 -42.38 -8.75 31.23
C THR A 31 -41.40 -9.77 30.62
N ALA A 32 -41.65 -11.00 31.01
CA ALA A 32 -40.81 -12.17 30.91
C ALA A 32 -40.71 -12.79 29.49
N ALA A 33 -39.72 -13.66 29.39
CA ALA A 33 -39.34 -14.50 28.28
C ALA A 33 -40.46 -15.35 27.66
N GLY A 34 -40.46 -15.46 26.33
CA GLY A 34 -41.11 -16.48 25.55
C GLY A 34 -40.33 -16.80 24.30
N THR A 35 -39.77 -17.99 24.23
CA THR A 35 -39.15 -18.59 23.05
C THR A 35 -40.20 -18.88 21.98
N PRO A 36 -39.94 -18.64 20.69
CA PRO A 36 -40.78 -19.16 19.62
C PRO A 36 -40.23 -20.47 19.05
N ASP A 37 -41.12 -21.40 18.98
CA ASP A 37 -41.07 -22.75 18.45
C ASP A 37 -40.99 -22.74 16.90
N THR A 38 -40.20 -23.66 16.35
CA THR A 38 -40.04 -23.89 14.92
C THR A 38 -40.98 -25.02 14.45
N SER A 39 -41.95 -24.72 13.57
CA SER A 39 -42.50 -25.69 12.63
C SER A 39 -43.30 -25.02 11.49
N PRO A 40 -43.24 -25.52 10.25
CA PRO A 40 -43.80 -24.88 9.07
C PRO A 40 -45.30 -25.25 8.87
N PRO A 41 -46.13 -24.33 8.36
CA PRO A 41 -47.48 -24.69 7.93
C PRO A 41 -47.56 -25.01 6.44
N THR A 42 -48.29 -26.08 6.21
CA THR A 42 -48.76 -26.63 4.95
C THR A 42 -49.72 -25.70 4.20
N SER A 43 -49.67 -25.86 2.89
CA SER A 43 -50.57 -25.44 1.80
C SER A 43 -52.01 -25.05 2.09
N ARG A 44 -52.49 -23.93 1.50
CA ARG A 44 -53.84 -23.82 0.91
C ARG A 44 -53.97 -22.69 -0.14
N SER A 45 -54.43 -23.15 -1.33
CA SER A 45 -55.42 -22.61 -2.30
C SER A 45 -55.37 -21.17 -2.81
N ARG A 46 -55.30 -21.11 -4.11
CA ARG A 46 -55.52 -20.06 -5.10
C ARG A 46 -56.75 -19.17 -4.91
N SER A 47 -56.60 -17.91 -5.29
CA SER A 47 -57.55 -17.17 -6.12
C SER A 47 -56.84 -16.02 -6.89
N PRO A 48 -57.44 -15.51 -7.96
CA PRO A 48 -56.73 -15.04 -9.14
C PRO A 48 -56.73 -13.51 -9.20
N ASP A 49 -55.79 -12.98 -10.02
CA ASP A 49 -55.65 -11.67 -10.60
C ASP A 49 -54.35 -10.93 -10.19
N GLU A 50 -53.24 -11.42 -10.74
CA GLU A 50 -52.09 -10.58 -10.99
C GLU A 50 -51.94 -10.32 -12.49
N PRO A 51 -51.64 -9.07 -12.92
CA PRO A 51 -51.40 -8.79 -14.32
C PRO A 51 -50.09 -9.44 -14.76
N LYS A 52 -50.14 -10.18 -15.83
CA LYS A 52 -49.01 -10.84 -16.50
C LYS A 52 -47.89 -9.81 -16.73
N ALA A 53 -46.78 -10.01 -16.04
CA ALA A 53 -45.54 -9.38 -16.38
C ALA A 53 -45.17 -9.75 -17.83
N SER A 54 -45.09 -8.78 -18.70
CA SER A 54 -44.60 -8.93 -20.05
C SER A 54 -43.18 -9.52 -19.97
N THR A 55 -43.00 -10.69 -20.51
CA THR A 55 -41.69 -11.27 -20.82
C THR A 55 -40.92 -10.25 -21.66
N SER A 56 -39.95 -9.58 -21.03
CA SER A 56 -38.94 -8.84 -21.75
C SER A 56 -38.19 -9.85 -22.62
N THR A 57 -38.40 -9.72 -23.91
CA THR A 57 -37.64 -10.36 -24.97
C THR A 57 -36.16 -10.31 -24.63
N ASP A 58 -35.52 -11.48 -24.66
CA ASP A 58 -34.08 -11.65 -24.69
C ASP A 58 -33.44 -10.54 -25.54
N ALA A 59 -32.68 -9.68 -24.86
CA ALA A 59 -31.71 -8.84 -25.53
C ALA A 59 -30.72 -9.81 -26.19
N SER A 60 -30.85 -9.99 -27.48
CA SER A 60 -29.92 -10.75 -28.32
C SER A 60 -28.52 -10.34 -27.90
N THR A 61 -27.79 -11.28 -27.31
CA THR A 61 -26.35 -11.18 -27.09
C THR A 61 -25.69 -11.22 -28.46
N VAL A 62 -25.65 -10.07 -29.14
CA VAL A 62 -24.74 -9.88 -30.27
C VAL A 62 -23.35 -10.03 -29.68
N PRO A 63 -22.52 -10.98 -30.12
CA PRO A 63 -21.16 -11.10 -29.66
C PRO A 63 -20.47 -9.75 -29.91
N LEU A 64 -20.05 -9.08 -28.85
CA LEU A 64 -19.28 -7.84 -28.95
C LEU A 64 -17.95 -8.22 -29.59
N GLU A 65 -17.67 -7.75 -30.80
CA GLU A 65 -16.36 -7.94 -31.40
C GLU A 65 -15.29 -7.35 -30.47
N PRO A 66 -14.30 -8.16 -30.07
CA PRO A 66 -13.26 -7.70 -29.15
C PRO A 66 -12.41 -6.62 -29.84
N MET A 67 -12.16 -5.51 -29.14
CA MET A 67 -11.22 -4.49 -29.58
C MET A 67 -9.80 -5.06 -29.52
N GLU A 68 -9.08 -5.07 -30.64
CA GLU A 68 -7.68 -5.46 -30.68
C GLU A 68 -6.82 -4.34 -30.05
N VAL A 69 -6.05 -4.68 -29.01
CA VAL A 69 -5.16 -3.75 -28.31
C VAL A 69 -3.72 -3.98 -28.78
N LYS A 70 -3.14 -3.00 -29.47
CA LYS A 70 -1.75 -3.03 -29.96
C LYS A 70 -0.84 -2.06 -29.21
N ASN A 71 -1.39 -0.92 -28.77
CA ASN A 71 -0.62 0.14 -28.15
C ASN A 71 -1.30 0.61 -26.86
N ILE A 72 -0.54 0.67 -25.78
CA ILE A 72 -0.99 1.18 -24.47
C ILE A 72 -0.08 2.34 -24.07
N CYS A 73 -0.69 3.44 -23.61
CA CYS A 73 0.04 4.57 -23.05
C CYS A 73 -0.30 4.77 -21.56
N PHE A 74 0.71 4.90 -20.74
CA PHE A 74 0.60 5.31 -19.35
C PHE A 74 0.97 6.78 -19.22
N VAL A 75 0.09 7.59 -18.62
CA VAL A 75 0.36 8.99 -18.28
C VAL A 75 0.73 9.05 -16.80
N GLY A 76 2.01 9.24 -16.52
CA GLY A 76 2.61 9.22 -15.20
C GLY A 76 3.50 8.00 -14.93
N ALA A 77 4.79 8.25 -14.70
CA ALA A 77 5.83 7.24 -14.44
C ALA A 77 6.13 7.09 -12.92
N GLY A 78 5.11 7.21 -12.08
CA GLY A 78 5.21 7.06 -10.62
C GLY A 78 5.14 5.60 -10.15
N PHE A 79 4.95 5.42 -8.81
CA PHE A 79 4.89 4.12 -8.14
C PHE A 79 3.81 3.15 -8.67
N VAL A 80 2.78 3.66 -9.33
CA VAL A 80 1.73 2.84 -9.94
C VAL A 80 2.00 2.66 -11.43
N GLY A 81 2.24 3.75 -12.16
CA GLY A 81 2.33 3.72 -13.63
C GLY A 81 3.53 2.93 -14.13
N GLY A 82 4.73 3.20 -13.61
CA GLY A 82 5.96 2.54 -14.03
C GLY A 82 5.95 1.02 -13.85
N PRO A 83 5.75 0.51 -12.62
CA PRO A 83 5.70 -0.94 -12.40
C PRO A 83 4.56 -1.64 -13.14
N THR A 84 3.35 -1.04 -13.19
CA THR A 84 2.22 -1.64 -13.93
C THR A 84 2.50 -1.71 -15.42
N ALA A 85 3.06 -0.65 -16.02
CA ALA A 85 3.44 -0.63 -17.43
C ALA A 85 4.50 -1.71 -17.74
N ALA A 86 5.51 -1.84 -16.88
CA ALA A 86 6.55 -2.84 -17.03
C ALA A 86 5.97 -4.27 -17.00
N LEU A 87 5.04 -4.57 -16.09
CA LEU A 87 4.40 -5.87 -16.00
C LEU A 87 3.48 -6.16 -17.19
N ILE A 88 2.69 -5.18 -17.64
CA ILE A 88 1.85 -5.33 -18.83
C ILE A 88 2.71 -5.59 -20.07
N ALA A 89 3.77 -4.82 -20.27
CA ALA A 89 4.71 -5.03 -21.37
C ALA A 89 5.37 -6.41 -21.29
N PHE A 90 5.79 -6.81 -20.09
CA PHE A 90 6.45 -8.09 -19.85
C PHE A 90 5.57 -9.28 -20.23
N HIS A 91 4.30 -9.28 -19.81
CA HIS A 91 3.36 -10.37 -20.07
C HIS A 91 2.70 -10.33 -21.45
N ASN A 92 2.71 -9.18 -22.12
CA ASN A 92 2.11 -8.99 -23.44
C ASN A 92 3.17 -8.54 -24.47
N PRO A 93 4.07 -9.42 -24.92
CA PRO A 93 5.17 -9.04 -25.81
C PRO A 93 4.71 -8.50 -27.18
N HIS A 94 3.46 -8.72 -27.54
CA HIS A 94 2.82 -8.24 -28.76
C HIS A 94 2.22 -6.84 -28.65
N ILE A 95 2.11 -6.30 -27.41
CA ILE A 95 1.58 -4.96 -27.14
C ILE A 95 2.75 -4.00 -26.94
N GLN A 96 2.74 -2.86 -27.63
CA GLN A 96 3.67 -1.76 -27.38
C GLN A 96 3.17 -0.93 -26.20
N VAL A 97 3.99 -0.74 -25.19
CA VAL A 97 3.67 0.03 -23.99
C VAL A 97 4.57 1.25 -23.91
N THR A 98 3.97 2.43 -23.91
CA THR A 98 4.67 3.70 -23.75
C THR A 98 4.27 4.32 -22.41
N VAL A 99 5.25 4.76 -21.62
CA VAL A 99 5.02 5.53 -20.40
C VAL A 99 5.49 6.95 -20.64
N VAL A 100 4.59 7.91 -20.47
CA VAL A 100 4.91 9.33 -20.62
C VAL A 100 4.84 10.05 -19.27
N ASP A 101 5.81 10.94 -19.03
CA ASP A 101 5.86 11.77 -17.81
C ASP A 101 6.46 13.13 -18.13
N LEU A 102 5.97 14.18 -17.47
CA LEU A 102 6.48 15.54 -17.62
C LEU A 102 7.86 15.72 -16.97
N ASN A 103 8.23 14.87 -16.02
CA ASN A 103 9.51 14.92 -15.32
C ASN A 103 10.59 14.19 -16.11
N ALA A 104 11.43 14.96 -16.81
CA ALA A 104 12.52 14.44 -17.63
C ALA A 104 13.56 13.64 -16.82
N GLU A 105 13.83 14.02 -15.58
CA GLU A 105 14.77 13.29 -14.72
C GLU A 105 14.21 11.91 -14.35
N ARG A 106 12.93 11.83 -14.05
CA ARG A 106 12.24 10.55 -13.78
C ARG A 106 12.26 9.64 -15.01
N VAL A 107 11.97 10.19 -16.19
CA VAL A 107 12.05 9.46 -17.46
C VAL A 107 13.48 8.97 -17.72
N ALA A 108 14.48 9.83 -17.50
CA ALA A 108 15.89 9.44 -17.62
C ALA A 108 16.28 8.32 -16.66
N ALA A 109 15.80 8.36 -15.41
CA ALA A 109 16.03 7.30 -14.43
C ALA A 109 15.40 5.97 -14.87
N TRP A 110 14.17 5.97 -15.39
CA TRP A 110 13.53 4.77 -15.96
C TRP A 110 14.27 4.19 -17.18
N ASN A 111 14.97 5.03 -17.94
CA ASN A 111 15.80 4.63 -19.08
C ASN A 111 17.24 4.25 -18.68
N SER A 112 17.58 4.28 -17.39
CA SER A 112 18.90 3.94 -16.86
C SER A 112 18.88 2.59 -16.12
N PRO A 113 20.05 2.05 -15.74
CA PRO A 113 20.15 0.91 -14.82
C PRO A 113 19.61 1.21 -13.40
N HIS A 114 19.53 2.48 -13.03
CA HIS A 114 19.11 2.96 -11.69
C HIS A 114 17.66 3.44 -11.74
N LEU A 115 16.74 2.51 -11.56
CA LEU A 115 15.32 2.83 -11.59
C LEU A 115 14.94 3.78 -10.44
N PRO A 116 13.97 4.70 -10.66
CA PRO A 116 13.55 5.66 -9.62
C PRO A 116 12.69 5.03 -8.53
N ILE A 117 12.36 3.75 -8.66
CA ILE A 117 11.51 2.99 -7.74
C ILE A 117 12.23 1.71 -7.36
N HIS A 118 12.37 1.49 -6.05
CA HIS A 118 13.00 0.29 -5.51
C HIS A 118 11.92 -0.78 -5.19
N GLU A 119 11.86 -1.81 -6.04
CA GLU A 119 10.99 -2.97 -5.87
C GLU A 119 11.72 -4.24 -6.28
N THR A 120 11.62 -5.28 -5.46
CA THR A 120 12.29 -6.56 -5.72
C THR A 120 11.81 -7.17 -7.05
N GLY A 121 12.75 -7.44 -7.96
CA GLY A 121 12.49 -8.04 -9.28
C GLY A 121 12.13 -7.05 -10.39
N LEU A 122 11.79 -5.80 -10.06
CA LEU A 122 11.43 -4.78 -11.04
C LEU A 122 12.55 -4.49 -12.06
N PRO A 123 13.82 -4.32 -11.66
CA PRO A 123 14.89 -4.03 -12.63
C PRO A 123 15.00 -5.08 -13.74
N LYS A 124 14.86 -6.36 -13.41
CA LYS A 124 14.92 -7.44 -14.38
C LYS A 124 13.74 -7.40 -15.36
N ILE A 125 12.54 -7.18 -14.87
CA ILE A 125 11.32 -7.08 -15.68
C ILE A 125 11.40 -5.90 -16.65
N VAL A 126 11.80 -4.73 -16.13
CA VAL A 126 11.99 -3.52 -16.95
C VAL A 126 13.02 -3.76 -18.04
N ARG A 127 14.17 -4.33 -17.73
CA ARG A 127 15.24 -4.61 -18.71
C ARG A 127 14.75 -5.56 -19.82
N ILE A 128 14.07 -6.63 -19.46
CA ILE A 128 13.53 -7.57 -20.45
C ILE A 128 12.54 -6.87 -21.39
N ALA A 129 11.65 -6.05 -20.87
CA ALA A 129 10.62 -5.39 -21.67
C ALA A 129 11.16 -4.16 -22.44
N ARG A 130 12.07 -3.38 -21.82
CA ARG A 130 12.63 -2.13 -22.37
C ARG A 130 13.78 -2.40 -23.34
N ASP A 131 14.73 -3.27 -22.93
CA ASP A 131 15.98 -3.48 -23.65
C ASP A 131 15.90 -4.72 -24.58
N GLY A 132 14.93 -5.60 -24.33
CA GLY A 132 14.82 -6.90 -24.96
C GLY A 132 15.88 -7.89 -24.48
N THR A 133 15.91 -9.06 -25.12
CA THR A 133 16.88 -10.11 -24.78
C THR A 133 17.63 -10.61 -26.01
N ASN A 134 18.82 -11.18 -25.79
CA ASN A 134 19.56 -11.89 -26.83
C ASN A 134 19.03 -13.32 -27.01
N GLU A 135 19.26 -13.90 -28.17
CA GLU A 135 19.11 -15.34 -28.35
C GLU A 135 20.01 -16.08 -27.34
N THR A 136 19.50 -17.12 -26.72
CA THR A 136 20.25 -17.94 -25.78
C THR A 136 19.84 -19.41 -25.88
N THR A 137 20.61 -20.27 -25.22
CA THR A 137 20.27 -21.67 -25.05
C THR A 137 20.10 -21.99 -23.57
N ALA A 138 19.02 -22.67 -23.22
CA ALA A 138 18.75 -23.13 -21.88
C ALA A 138 18.71 -24.65 -21.82
N PHE A 139 19.44 -25.26 -20.88
CA PHE A 139 19.33 -26.69 -20.62
C PHE A 139 18.18 -26.91 -19.63
N LEU A 140 17.23 -27.76 -20.05
CA LEU A 140 16.07 -28.14 -19.25
C LEU A 140 16.30 -29.49 -18.59
N PRO A 141 16.59 -29.54 -17.27
CA PRO A 141 16.84 -30.79 -16.58
C PRO A 141 15.65 -31.76 -16.62
N THR A 142 14.44 -31.23 -16.61
CA THR A 142 13.19 -32.02 -16.61
C THR A 142 13.00 -32.90 -17.84
N ILE A 143 13.46 -32.42 -19.01
CA ILE A 143 13.40 -33.19 -20.27
C ILE A 143 14.77 -33.58 -20.80
N ASN A 144 15.82 -33.29 -20.02
CA ASN A 144 17.23 -33.57 -20.38
C ASN A 144 17.58 -33.05 -21.80
N LYS A 145 17.12 -31.85 -22.15
CA LYS A 145 17.28 -31.28 -23.48
C LYS A 145 17.70 -29.81 -23.40
N THR A 146 18.61 -29.44 -24.30
CA THR A 146 18.93 -28.02 -24.54
C THR A 146 17.95 -27.46 -25.57
N ILE A 147 17.30 -26.35 -25.21
CA ILE A 147 16.41 -25.61 -26.09
C ILE A 147 17.04 -24.28 -26.50
N LYS A 148 16.67 -23.80 -27.68
CA LYS A 148 17.04 -22.49 -28.19
C LYS A 148 15.90 -21.51 -27.88
N VAL A 149 16.25 -20.41 -27.20
CA VAL A 149 15.30 -19.36 -26.82
C VAL A 149 15.52 -18.17 -27.74
N ALA A 150 14.49 -17.79 -28.48
CA ALA A 150 14.54 -16.66 -29.40
C ALA A 150 14.76 -15.33 -28.64
N PRO A 151 15.38 -14.33 -29.30
CA PRO A 151 15.52 -12.99 -28.72
C PRO A 151 14.15 -12.35 -28.56
N ARG A 152 13.98 -11.56 -27.50
CA ARG A 152 12.79 -10.76 -27.27
C ARG A 152 12.98 -9.35 -27.86
N THR A 153 11.99 -8.90 -28.63
CA THR A 153 11.92 -7.53 -29.13
C THR A 153 11.47 -6.60 -28.01
N PRO A 154 12.13 -5.44 -27.81
CA PRO A 154 11.69 -4.41 -26.87
C PRO A 154 10.25 -3.96 -27.17
N ASN A 155 9.45 -3.81 -26.12
CA ASN A 155 8.07 -3.34 -26.23
C ASN A 155 7.65 -2.39 -25.08
N LEU A 156 8.62 -1.84 -24.34
CA LEU A 156 8.40 -0.85 -23.29
C LEU A 156 9.27 0.38 -23.56
N THR A 157 8.67 1.57 -23.52
CA THR A 157 9.36 2.85 -23.76
C THR A 157 8.97 3.86 -22.70
N PHE A 158 9.94 4.63 -22.19
CA PHE A 158 9.71 5.77 -21.31
C PHE A 158 10.09 7.05 -22.04
N SER A 159 9.19 8.06 -22.10
CA SER A 159 9.38 9.28 -22.90
C SER A 159 8.75 10.50 -22.23
N THR A 160 9.22 11.69 -22.64
CA THR A 160 8.54 12.96 -22.36
C THR A 160 7.63 13.40 -23.50
N ASP A 161 7.56 12.63 -24.59
CA ASP A 161 6.75 12.93 -25.77
C ASP A 161 5.30 12.47 -25.55
N LEU A 162 4.49 13.37 -25.03
CA LEU A 162 3.07 13.12 -24.73
C LEU A 162 2.26 12.93 -26.02
N GLU A 163 2.55 13.68 -27.08
CA GLU A 163 1.80 13.68 -28.33
C GLU A 163 1.87 12.32 -29.01
N ASN A 164 3.07 11.83 -29.27
CA ASN A 164 3.26 10.55 -29.94
C ASN A 164 2.83 9.37 -29.05
N GLY A 165 3.13 9.43 -27.73
CA GLY A 165 2.78 8.36 -26.81
C GLY A 165 1.27 8.16 -26.68
N ILE A 166 0.52 9.25 -26.47
CA ILE A 166 -0.94 9.23 -26.31
C ILE A 166 -1.63 8.99 -27.67
N GLY A 167 -1.13 9.65 -28.73
CA GLY A 167 -1.75 9.61 -30.06
C GLY A 167 -1.77 8.22 -30.69
N ALA A 168 -0.80 7.37 -30.41
CA ALA A 168 -0.73 6.01 -30.92
C ALA A 168 -1.60 5.02 -30.13
N ALA A 169 -1.98 5.34 -28.90
CA ALA A 169 -2.55 4.39 -27.94
C ALA A 169 -3.99 3.97 -28.26
N ASP A 170 -4.29 2.69 -28.10
CA ASP A 170 -5.63 2.12 -28.07
C ASP A 170 -6.25 2.27 -26.67
N ILE A 171 -5.41 2.15 -25.64
CA ILE A 171 -5.77 2.35 -24.24
C ILE A 171 -4.79 3.35 -23.62
N VAL A 172 -5.32 4.38 -22.95
CA VAL A 172 -4.54 5.38 -22.20
C VAL A 172 -4.86 5.27 -20.71
N LEU A 173 -3.88 4.95 -19.88
CA LEU A 173 -4.05 4.86 -18.42
C LEU A 173 -3.52 6.13 -17.75
N ILE A 174 -4.38 6.80 -16.98
CA ILE A 174 -4.03 7.97 -16.17
C ILE A 174 -3.55 7.50 -14.81
N CYS A 175 -2.25 7.67 -14.53
CA CYS A 175 -1.54 7.20 -13.34
C CYS A 175 -0.84 8.36 -12.60
N VAL A 176 -1.50 9.51 -12.51
CA VAL A 176 -0.94 10.72 -11.89
C VAL A 176 -1.23 10.79 -10.40
N ASN A 177 -0.47 11.61 -9.67
CA ASN A 177 -0.64 11.79 -8.24
C ASN A 177 -1.96 12.50 -7.90
N THR A 178 -2.54 12.11 -6.76
CA THR A 178 -3.75 12.71 -6.18
C THR A 178 -3.51 13.00 -4.70
N PRO A 179 -2.68 14.02 -4.35
CA PRO A 179 -2.41 14.37 -2.98
C PRO A 179 -3.66 14.92 -2.28
N THR A 180 -3.63 15.03 -0.96
CA THR A 180 -4.68 15.72 -0.22
C THR A 180 -4.64 17.21 -0.57
N LYS A 181 -5.79 17.79 -0.88
CA LYS A 181 -5.96 19.21 -1.22
C LYS A 181 -5.55 20.10 -0.04
N THR A 182 -4.75 21.12 -0.31
CA THR A 182 -4.20 21.99 0.74
C THR A 182 -4.92 23.33 0.88
N TYR A 183 -5.77 23.70 -0.07
CA TYR A 183 -6.48 24.99 -0.09
C TYR A 183 -7.91 24.86 -0.62
N GLY A 184 -8.73 25.86 -0.32
CA GLY A 184 -10.12 25.96 -0.79
C GLY A 184 -11.08 24.94 -0.13
N ILE A 185 -12.23 24.75 -0.73
CA ILE A 185 -13.29 23.85 -0.23
C ILE A 185 -12.77 22.42 -0.20
N GLY A 186 -12.92 21.74 0.94
CA GLY A 186 -12.44 20.38 1.14
C GLY A 186 -10.94 20.27 1.45
N ALA A 187 -10.23 21.40 1.69
CA ALA A 187 -8.83 21.38 2.11
C ALA A 187 -8.61 20.48 3.34
N GLY A 188 -7.54 19.70 3.33
CA GLY A 188 -7.22 18.72 4.38
C GLY A 188 -8.07 17.46 4.37
N MET A 189 -9.07 17.33 3.49
CA MET A 189 -10.02 16.21 3.49
C MET A 189 -10.11 15.49 2.15
N THR A 190 -10.21 16.21 1.04
CA THR A 190 -10.41 15.60 -0.28
C THR A 190 -9.11 15.53 -1.09
N ALA A 191 -9.11 14.74 -2.15
CA ALA A 191 -7.99 14.68 -3.08
C ALA A 191 -7.93 15.94 -3.98
N ASP A 192 -6.73 16.40 -4.28
CA ASP A 192 -6.45 17.37 -5.33
C ASP A 192 -6.44 16.64 -6.68
N LEU A 193 -7.37 17.01 -7.54
CA LEU A 193 -7.53 16.39 -8.86
C LEU A 193 -6.89 17.21 -10.00
N SER A 194 -6.19 18.30 -9.71
CA SER A 194 -5.59 19.16 -10.74
C SER A 194 -4.69 18.39 -11.72
N ALA A 195 -3.93 17.40 -11.22
CA ALA A 195 -3.11 16.56 -12.09
C ALA A 195 -3.95 15.61 -12.96
N VAL A 196 -5.11 15.13 -12.45
CA VAL A 196 -6.03 14.30 -13.22
C VAL A 196 -6.72 15.13 -14.29
N GLU A 197 -7.15 16.34 -13.97
CA GLU A 197 -7.74 17.30 -14.93
C GLU A 197 -6.75 17.59 -16.06
N GLY A 198 -5.53 18.04 -15.74
CA GLY A 198 -4.50 18.35 -16.75
C GLY A 198 -4.08 17.13 -17.59
N ALA A 199 -4.03 15.94 -17.00
CA ALA A 199 -3.80 14.70 -17.75
C ALA A 199 -4.97 14.40 -18.69
N SER A 200 -6.21 14.59 -18.25
CA SER A 200 -7.42 14.37 -19.06
C SER A 200 -7.52 15.34 -20.23
N GLU A 201 -7.17 16.63 -20.03
CA GLU A 201 -7.05 17.63 -21.09
C GLU A 201 -6.00 17.24 -22.12
N THR A 202 -4.84 16.78 -21.65
CA THR A 202 -3.74 16.29 -22.51
C THR A 202 -4.16 15.08 -23.32
N VAL A 203 -4.86 14.13 -22.68
CA VAL A 203 -5.44 12.95 -23.37
C VAL A 203 -6.47 13.41 -24.39
N ALA A 204 -7.36 14.32 -24.05
CA ALA A 204 -8.34 14.89 -25.00
C ALA A 204 -7.66 15.48 -26.22
N LYS A 205 -6.54 16.19 -26.03
CA LYS A 205 -5.81 16.83 -27.12
C LYS A 205 -5.22 15.85 -28.12
N TYR A 206 -4.62 14.78 -27.64
CA TYR A 206 -3.76 13.91 -28.44
C TYR A 206 -4.35 12.53 -28.76
N ALA A 207 -5.24 11.99 -27.89
CA ALA A 207 -5.76 10.65 -28.09
C ALA A 207 -6.53 10.50 -29.43
N LYS A 208 -6.38 9.35 -30.07
CA LYS A 208 -7.15 9.02 -31.26
C LYS A 208 -8.62 8.76 -30.92
N ASN A 209 -9.50 8.96 -31.89
CA ASN A 209 -10.92 8.64 -31.74
C ASN A 209 -11.11 7.16 -31.41
N GLY A 210 -12.00 6.83 -30.49
CA GLY A 210 -12.26 5.45 -30.05
C GLY A 210 -11.27 4.90 -29.04
N ALA A 211 -10.27 5.69 -28.58
CA ALA A 211 -9.36 5.25 -27.53
C ALA A 211 -10.11 5.05 -26.20
N VAL A 212 -9.73 4.01 -25.47
CA VAL A 212 -10.22 3.74 -24.11
C VAL A 212 -9.35 4.52 -23.11
N VAL A 213 -9.96 5.36 -22.29
CA VAL A 213 -9.28 6.10 -21.24
C VAL A 213 -9.52 5.39 -19.90
N VAL A 214 -8.44 5.04 -19.23
CA VAL A 214 -8.49 4.28 -17.97
C VAL A 214 -8.04 5.17 -16.83
N GLU A 215 -8.92 5.38 -15.88
CA GLU A 215 -8.62 6.00 -14.59
C GLU A 215 -7.98 4.94 -13.68
N LYS A 216 -6.68 5.08 -13.40
CA LYS A 216 -5.95 4.17 -12.53
C LYS A 216 -5.51 4.81 -11.21
N SER A 217 -5.41 6.13 -11.15
CA SER A 217 -5.13 6.89 -9.93
C SER A 217 -6.20 6.61 -8.85
N THR A 218 -5.80 6.70 -7.58
CA THR A 218 -6.76 6.62 -6.46
C THR A 218 -7.49 7.95 -6.33
N VAL A 219 -8.77 7.96 -6.63
CA VAL A 219 -9.60 9.17 -6.80
C VAL A 219 -10.93 9.07 -6.03
N PRO A 220 -11.59 10.21 -5.77
CA PRO A 220 -12.98 10.25 -5.30
C PRO A 220 -13.94 9.63 -6.31
N THR A 221 -15.04 9.10 -5.81
CA THR A 221 -16.12 8.58 -6.65
C THR A 221 -16.73 9.71 -7.50
N GLY A 222 -16.88 9.46 -8.80
CA GLY A 222 -17.35 10.44 -9.78
C GLY A 222 -16.25 11.05 -10.65
N THR A 223 -15.00 10.72 -10.42
CA THR A 223 -13.87 11.22 -11.22
C THR A 223 -13.91 10.73 -12.67
N ALA A 224 -14.28 9.47 -12.91
CA ALA A 224 -14.46 8.98 -14.28
C ALA A 224 -15.55 9.74 -15.06
N ARG A 225 -16.59 10.24 -14.37
CA ARG A 225 -17.58 11.14 -14.99
C ARG A 225 -16.94 12.48 -15.35
N MET A 226 -16.16 13.07 -14.45
CA MET A 226 -15.43 14.31 -14.69
C MET A 226 -14.48 14.15 -15.90
N ILE A 227 -13.72 13.06 -15.97
CA ILE A 227 -12.86 12.77 -17.12
C ILE A 227 -13.67 12.72 -18.42
N ARG A 228 -14.82 12.05 -18.43
CA ARG A 228 -15.71 12.00 -19.61
C ARG A 228 -16.20 13.40 -20.02
N GLU A 229 -16.58 14.21 -19.07
CA GLU A 229 -17.03 15.59 -19.31
C GLU A 229 -15.91 16.45 -19.93
N ILE A 230 -14.66 16.33 -19.43
CA ILE A 230 -13.49 17.00 -20.00
C ILE A 230 -13.25 16.54 -21.45
N LEU A 231 -13.20 15.21 -21.68
CA LEU A 231 -12.99 14.65 -23.02
C LEU A 231 -14.05 15.13 -24.00
N ALA A 232 -15.33 15.12 -23.61
CA ALA A 232 -16.44 15.57 -24.43
C ALA A 232 -16.39 17.09 -24.72
N GLN A 233 -15.95 17.90 -23.76
CA GLN A 233 -15.82 19.34 -23.92
C GLN A 233 -14.70 19.71 -24.91
N TYR A 234 -13.54 19.05 -24.80
CA TYR A 234 -12.41 19.33 -25.69
C TYR A 234 -12.55 18.70 -27.08
N ARG A 235 -13.20 17.54 -27.17
CA ARG A 235 -13.35 16.77 -28.42
C ARG A 235 -14.79 16.25 -28.60
N PRO A 236 -15.78 17.14 -28.80
CA PRO A 236 -17.20 16.78 -28.85
C PRO A 236 -17.60 15.86 -30.02
N ARG A 237 -16.71 15.68 -31.03
CA ARG A 237 -16.93 14.79 -32.17
C ARG A 237 -16.20 13.45 -32.06
N CYS A 238 -15.49 13.22 -30.96
CA CYS A 238 -14.77 11.98 -30.71
C CYS A 238 -15.51 11.15 -29.67
N GLU A 239 -15.49 9.86 -29.86
CA GLU A 239 -16.03 8.89 -28.90
C GLU A 239 -14.90 8.37 -28.04
N PHE A 240 -15.03 8.50 -26.73
CA PHE A 240 -14.12 7.98 -25.73
C PHE A 240 -14.91 7.21 -24.68
N GLU A 241 -14.43 6.02 -24.34
CA GLU A 241 -14.94 5.30 -23.18
C GLU A 241 -13.99 5.46 -21.99
N VAL A 242 -14.56 5.75 -20.82
CA VAL A 242 -13.79 5.88 -19.57
C VAL A 242 -14.07 4.71 -18.67
N VAL A 243 -13.02 4.00 -18.31
CA VAL A 243 -13.02 2.81 -17.45
C VAL A 243 -12.24 3.09 -16.17
N SER A 244 -12.75 2.66 -15.03
CA SER A 244 -12.03 2.73 -13.74
C SER A 244 -11.28 1.41 -13.52
N ASN A 245 -9.99 1.51 -13.23
CA ASN A 245 -9.14 0.35 -12.90
C ASN A 245 -8.20 0.69 -11.74
N PRO A 246 -8.74 0.78 -10.53
CA PRO A 246 -7.96 1.17 -9.36
C PRO A 246 -6.88 0.13 -9.02
N GLU A 247 -5.76 0.61 -8.49
CA GLU A 247 -4.63 -0.22 -8.11
C GLU A 247 -4.69 -0.64 -6.63
N PHE A 248 -4.32 -1.89 -6.36
CA PHE A 248 -4.30 -2.46 -5.00
C PHE A 248 -2.91 -2.94 -4.57
N LEU A 249 -1.87 -2.64 -5.34
CA LEU A 249 -0.50 -2.96 -4.95
C LEU A 249 -0.09 -2.27 -3.64
N ALA A 250 0.87 -2.89 -2.96
CA ALA A 250 1.52 -2.29 -1.81
C ALA A 250 3.01 -2.05 -2.12
N GLU A 251 3.51 -0.86 -1.81
CA GLU A 251 4.92 -0.50 -1.97
C GLU A 251 5.83 -1.53 -1.27
N GLY A 252 6.99 -1.84 -1.83
CA GLY A 252 7.87 -2.92 -1.35
C GLY A 252 7.44 -4.34 -1.75
N THR A 253 6.23 -4.50 -2.30
CA THR A 253 5.71 -5.76 -2.82
C THR A 253 4.97 -5.60 -4.15
N ALA A 254 5.11 -4.45 -4.80
CA ALA A 254 4.33 -4.10 -5.99
C ALA A 254 4.49 -5.10 -7.12
N VAL A 255 5.70 -5.55 -7.40
CA VAL A 255 5.95 -6.56 -8.45
C VAL A 255 5.22 -7.87 -8.13
N ARG A 256 5.33 -8.36 -6.90
CA ARG A 256 4.65 -9.59 -6.47
C ARG A 256 3.13 -9.46 -6.57
N ASP A 257 2.60 -8.32 -6.12
CA ASP A 257 1.16 -8.07 -6.08
C ASP A 257 0.59 -7.90 -7.50
N LEU A 258 1.36 -7.36 -8.44
CA LEU A 258 1.00 -7.26 -9.85
C LEU A 258 1.14 -8.57 -10.61
N MET A 259 2.16 -9.41 -10.27
CA MET A 259 2.33 -10.74 -10.85
C MET A 259 1.23 -11.71 -10.42
N ASN A 260 0.83 -11.66 -9.15
CA ASN A 260 -0.16 -12.54 -8.56
C ASN A 260 -1.21 -11.74 -7.79
N PRO A 261 -2.03 -10.93 -8.47
CA PRO A 261 -3.01 -10.11 -7.78
C PRO A 261 -4.08 -10.97 -7.10
N ASP A 262 -4.53 -10.53 -5.93
CA ASP A 262 -5.72 -11.10 -5.30
C ASP A 262 -6.95 -10.89 -6.20
N ARG A 263 -7.04 -9.73 -6.85
CA ARG A 263 -8.05 -9.36 -7.85
C ARG A 263 -7.57 -8.20 -8.72
N ILE A 264 -8.10 -8.12 -9.94
CA ILE A 264 -8.12 -6.93 -10.79
C ILE A 264 -9.56 -6.42 -10.82
N LEU A 265 -9.77 -5.12 -10.62
CA LEU A 265 -11.10 -4.52 -10.66
C LEU A 265 -11.21 -3.62 -11.89
N ILE A 266 -12.26 -3.79 -12.67
CA ILE A 266 -12.54 -3.01 -13.86
C ILE A 266 -13.97 -2.48 -13.78
N GLY A 267 -14.11 -1.16 -13.66
CA GLY A 267 -15.40 -0.47 -13.61
C GLY A 267 -15.72 0.19 -14.95
N SER A 268 -16.89 -0.09 -15.50
CA SER A 268 -17.33 0.50 -16.77
C SER A 268 -18.79 0.91 -16.73
N ASN A 269 -19.21 1.69 -17.73
CA ASN A 269 -20.63 1.85 -18.02
C ASN A 269 -21.22 0.52 -18.53
N THR A 270 -22.52 0.33 -18.32
CA THR A 270 -23.26 -0.84 -18.79
C THR A 270 -23.68 -0.74 -20.27
N THR A 271 -23.24 0.32 -20.97
CA THR A 271 -23.45 0.48 -22.40
C THR A 271 -22.64 -0.55 -23.20
N PRO A 272 -23.07 -0.91 -24.42
CA PRO A 272 -22.27 -1.80 -25.28
C PRO A 272 -20.83 -1.32 -25.50
N ALA A 273 -20.62 -0.01 -25.64
CA ALA A 273 -19.29 0.59 -25.78
C ALA A 273 -18.46 0.46 -24.50
N GLY A 274 -19.04 0.75 -23.33
CA GLY A 274 -18.39 0.59 -22.03
C GLY A 274 -18.01 -0.87 -21.75
N LEU A 275 -18.89 -1.82 -22.08
CA LEU A 275 -18.60 -3.26 -21.93
C LEU A 275 -17.49 -3.71 -22.88
N ARG A 276 -17.42 -3.20 -24.12
CA ARG A 276 -16.29 -3.46 -25.03
C ARG A 276 -14.98 -2.92 -24.48
N ALA A 277 -14.99 -1.70 -23.95
CA ALA A 277 -13.80 -1.08 -23.34
C ALA A 277 -13.31 -1.90 -22.14
N ALA A 278 -14.21 -2.34 -21.26
CA ALA A 278 -13.87 -3.21 -20.13
C ALA A 278 -13.32 -4.56 -20.60
N ALA A 279 -13.90 -5.15 -21.64
CA ALA A 279 -13.43 -6.43 -22.22
C ALA A 279 -12.02 -6.28 -22.85
N ALA A 280 -11.72 -5.15 -23.51
CA ALA A 280 -10.39 -4.87 -24.04
C ALA A 280 -9.33 -4.82 -22.93
N LEU A 281 -9.60 -4.08 -21.85
CA LEU A 281 -8.69 -4.01 -20.70
C LEU A 281 -8.59 -5.37 -19.96
N LYS A 282 -9.70 -6.10 -19.83
CA LYS A 282 -9.72 -7.46 -19.28
C LYS A 282 -8.80 -8.38 -20.09
N GLY A 283 -8.83 -8.29 -21.42
CA GLY A 283 -7.96 -9.07 -22.32
C GLY A 283 -6.47 -8.82 -22.06
N VAL A 284 -6.08 -7.58 -21.78
CA VAL A 284 -4.69 -7.24 -21.43
C VAL A 284 -4.25 -7.97 -20.15
N TYR A 285 -5.06 -7.94 -19.10
CA TYR A 285 -4.74 -8.62 -17.83
C TYR A 285 -4.83 -10.15 -17.92
N ALA A 286 -5.71 -10.68 -18.76
CA ALA A 286 -5.88 -12.13 -18.94
C ALA A 286 -4.62 -12.82 -19.50
N GLY A 287 -3.65 -12.06 -20.01
CA GLY A 287 -2.34 -12.58 -20.41
C GLY A 287 -1.57 -13.29 -19.29
N TRP A 288 -1.88 -12.98 -17.99
CA TRP A 288 -1.24 -13.64 -16.86
C TRP A 288 -2.12 -13.80 -15.61
N VAL A 289 -3.27 -13.11 -15.56
CA VAL A 289 -4.20 -13.16 -14.42
C VAL A 289 -5.37 -14.07 -14.77
N PRO A 290 -5.67 -15.09 -13.95
CA PRO A 290 -6.83 -15.93 -14.16
C PRO A 290 -8.12 -15.11 -14.22
N GLU A 291 -9.00 -15.47 -15.15
CA GLU A 291 -10.24 -14.74 -15.42
C GLU A 291 -11.14 -14.58 -14.18
N SER A 292 -11.16 -15.60 -13.31
CA SER A 292 -11.89 -15.59 -12.04
C SER A 292 -11.44 -14.50 -11.06
N LYS A 293 -10.24 -13.94 -11.25
CA LYS A 293 -9.71 -12.84 -10.45
C LYS A 293 -9.93 -11.47 -11.08
N ILE A 294 -10.45 -11.38 -12.30
CA ILE A 294 -10.75 -10.12 -12.98
C ILE A 294 -12.22 -9.82 -12.82
N LEU A 295 -12.52 -8.88 -11.92
CA LEU A 295 -13.88 -8.51 -11.54
C LEU A 295 -14.34 -7.30 -12.34
N THR A 296 -15.46 -7.42 -13.03
CA THR A 296 -16.11 -6.30 -13.74
C THR A 296 -17.30 -5.79 -12.94
N VAL A 297 -17.36 -4.48 -12.74
CA VAL A 297 -18.39 -3.79 -11.95
C VAL A 297 -18.77 -2.47 -12.64
N ASN A 298 -19.76 -1.74 -12.11
CA ASN A 298 -20.00 -0.37 -12.58
C ASN A 298 -18.90 0.58 -12.10
N THR A 299 -18.73 1.70 -12.80
CA THR A 299 -17.67 2.69 -12.54
C THR A 299 -17.69 3.22 -11.09
N TRP A 300 -18.87 3.58 -10.58
CA TRP A 300 -19.03 4.11 -9.22
C TRP A 300 -18.59 3.13 -8.15
N SER A 301 -18.96 1.86 -8.28
CA SER A 301 -18.55 0.80 -7.37
C SER A 301 -17.03 0.56 -7.44
N SER A 302 -16.43 0.67 -8.62
CA SER A 302 -14.98 0.50 -8.79
C SER A 302 -14.20 1.59 -8.05
N GLU A 303 -14.53 2.86 -8.29
CA GLU A 303 -13.91 4.01 -7.62
C GLU A 303 -14.04 3.91 -6.10
N LEU A 304 -15.26 3.65 -5.60
CA LEU A 304 -15.52 3.54 -4.17
C LEU A 304 -14.79 2.36 -3.52
N THR A 305 -14.71 1.23 -4.21
CA THR A 305 -14.08 0.00 -3.67
C THR A 305 -12.63 0.24 -3.26
N LYS A 306 -11.87 1.07 -3.99
CA LYS A 306 -10.48 1.37 -3.63
C LYS A 306 -10.38 2.11 -2.30
N LEU A 307 -11.18 3.16 -2.12
CA LEU A 307 -11.21 3.96 -0.89
C LEU A 307 -11.65 3.09 0.30
N VAL A 308 -12.73 2.32 0.12
CA VAL A 308 -13.26 1.43 1.15
C VAL A 308 -12.26 0.34 1.52
N ALA A 309 -11.56 -0.26 0.55
CA ALA A 309 -10.54 -1.27 0.84
C ALA A 309 -9.43 -0.72 1.75
N ASN A 310 -8.90 0.46 1.43
CA ASN A 310 -7.87 1.10 2.26
C ASN A 310 -8.41 1.51 3.64
N ALA A 311 -9.63 2.05 3.70
CA ALA A 311 -10.27 2.42 4.96
C ALA A 311 -10.49 1.19 5.87
N MET A 312 -10.95 0.05 5.32
CA MET A 312 -11.14 -1.21 6.04
C MET A 312 -9.82 -1.79 6.57
N LEU A 313 -8.74 -1.72 5.78
CA LEU A 313 -7.42 -2.16 6.25
C LEU A 313 -6.91 -1.30 7.41
N ALA A 314 -7.03 0.02 7.31
CA ALA A 314 -6.68 0.96 8.36
C ALA A 314 -7.55 0.77 9.63
N GLN A 315 -8.86 0.57 9.44
CA GLN A 315 -9.80 0.29 10.53
C GLN A 315 -9.39 -0.96 11.33
N ARG A 316 -8.95 -2.05 10.67
CA ARG A 316 -8.45 -3.23 11.38
C ARG A 316 -7.24 -2.92 12.26
N ILE A 317 -6.29 -2.11 11.75
CA ILE A 317 -5.13 -1.67 12.55
C ILE A 317 -5.57 -0.81 13.73
N SER A 318 -6.45 0.16 13.53
CA SER A 318 -6.96 0.99 14.61
C SER A 318 -7.75 0.16 15.64
N SER A 319 -8.54 -0.81 15.19
CA SER A 319 -9.29 -1.69 16.10
C SER A 319 -8.35 -2.48 17.02
N ILE A 320 -7.33 -3.15 16.49
CA ILE A 320 -6.39 -3.91 17.35
C ILE A 320 -5.53 -2.98 18.22
N ASN A 321 -5.22 -1.77 17.76
CA ASN A 321 -4.52 -0.78 18.55
C ASN A 321 -5.38 -0.26 19.71
N SER A 322 -6.68 -0.09 19.54
CA SER A 322 -7.57 0.27 20.65
C SER A 322 -7.61 -0.83 21.72
N ILE A 323 -7.65 -2.10 21.31
CA ILE A 323 -7.57 -3.25 22.21
C ILE A 323 -6.20 -3.31 22.92
N SER A 324 -5.11 -2.94 22.22
CA SER A 324 -3.78 -2.91 22.83
C SER A 324 -3.70 -1.97 24.04
N ALA A 325 -4.45 -0.86 24.03
CA ALA A 325 -4.53 0.05 25.16
C ALA A 325 -5.21 -0.61 26.37
N MET A 326 -6.30 -1.35 26.12
CA MET A 326 -6.98 -2.09 27.17
C MET A 326 -6.11 -3.21 27.75
N CYS A 327 -5.35 -3.91 26.89
CA CYS A 327 -4.44 -4.97 27.33
C CYS A 327 -3.40 -4.45 28.35
N GLU A 328 -2.84 -3.27 28.12
CA GLU A 328 -1.85 -2.69 29.02
C GLU A 328 -2.41 -2.39 30.41
N GLU A 329 -3.69 -2.00 30.51
CA GLU A 329 -4.35 -1.72 31.78
C GLU A 329 -4.86 -2.99 32.48
N LEU A 330 -5.24 -4.02 31.71
CA LEU A 330 -5.85 -5.25 32.22
C LEU A 330 -4.83 -6.39 32.46
N GLY A 331 -3.57 -6.21 32.11
CA GLY A 331 -2.57 -7.27 32.21
C GLY A 331 -2.65 -8.34 31.11
N ALA A 332 -3.37 -8.10 30.01
CA ALA A 332 -3.48 -9.00 28.88
C ALA A 332 -2.36 -8.79 27.85
N ASP A 333 -2.17 -9.75 26.94
CA ASP A 333 -1.25 -9.65 25.79
C ASP A 333 -2.04 -9.54 24.49
N VAL A 334 -1.90 -8.42 23.79
CA VAL A 334 -2.58 -8.16 22.52
C VAL A 334 -2.19 -9.15 21.42
N GLN A 335 -0.99 -9.75 21.45
CA GLN A 335 -0.58 -10.76 20.47
C GLN A 335 -1.33 -12.08 20.66
N GLU A 336 -1.66 -12.44 21.92
CA GLU A 336 -2.50 -13.60 22.21
C GLU A 336 -3.95 -13.37 21.74
N ILE A 337 -4.49 -12.18 22.01
CA ILE A 337 -5.81 -11.79 21.51
C ILE A 337 -5.84 -11.82 19.98
N SER A 338 -4.84 -11.23 19.32
CA SER A 338 -4.74 -11.25 17.85
C SER A 338 -4.67 -12.65 17.28
N ARG A 339 -3.94 -13.57 17.93
CA ARG A 339 -3.91 -14.99 17.54
C ARG A 339 -5.28 -15.66 17.71
N GLY A 340 -5.93 -15.40 18.85
CA GLY A 340 -7.25 -15.97 19.18
C GLY A 340 -8.31 -15.54 18.17
N ILE A 341 -8.52 -14.23 17.99
CA ILE A 341 -9.51 -13.70 17.05
C ILE A 341 -9.14 -13.98 15.59
N GLY A 342 -7.86 -13.95 15.26
CA GLY A 342 -7.37 -14.21 13.89
C GLY A 342 -7.47 -15.68 13.47
N ALA A 343 -7.70 -16.62 14.40
CA ALA A 343 -7.98 -18.02 14.11
C ALA A 343 -9.41 -18.24 13.56
N ASP A 344 -10.34 -17.31 13.83
CA ASP A 344 -11.67 -17.33 13.23
C ASP A 344 -11.56 -17.00 11.74
N SER A 345 -12.04 -17.91 10.87
CA SER A 345 -11.98 -17.75 9.41
C SER A 345 -12.73 -16.52 8.89
N ARG A 346 -13.76 -16.05 9.63
CA ARG A 346 -14.54 -14.84 9.30
C ARG A 346 -13.72 -13.56 9.48
N LEU A 347 -12.79 -13.56 10.43
CA LEU A 347 -11.91 -12.43 10.71
C LEU A 347 -10.55 -12.55 9.97
N GLY A 348 -9.89 -13.72 10.06
CA GLY A 348 -8.58 -13.96 9.48
C GLY A 348 -7.46 -13.16 10.17
N LYS A 349 -6.21 -13.54 9.90
CA LYS A 349 -5.01 -13.04 10.63
C LYS A 349 -4.47 -11.71 10.14
N LYS A 350 -4.80 -11.28 8.91
CA LYS A 350 -4.18 -10.11 8.27
C LYS A 350 -4.62 -8.81 8.95
N PHE A 351 -3.69 -7.85 9.12
CA PHE A 351 -3.90 -6.52 9.69
C PHE A 351 -4.37 -6.48 11.16
N LEU A 352 -4.04 -7.51 11.94
CA LEU A 352 -4.31 -7.58 13.38
C LEU A 352 -3.02 -7.48 14.23
N HIS A 353 -1.98 -6.83 13.74
CA HIS A 353 -0.76 -6.58 14.50
C HIS A 353 -0.82 -5.19 15.13
N ALA A 354 -0.86 -5.14 16.47
CA ALA A 354 -0.79 -3.90 17.19
C ALA A 354 0.62 -3.29 17.12
N GLY A 355 0.68 -1.96 17.05
CA GLY A 355 1.92 -1.21 16.97
C GLY A 355 1.68 0.28 17.23
N VAL A 356 2.63 1.12 16.85
CA VAL A 356 2.55 2.59 17.03
C VAL A 356 1.52 3.30 16.13
N GLY A 357 0.83 2.55 15.29
CA GLY A 357 -0.13 3.06 14.31
C GLY A 357 0.31 2.81 12.87
N PHE A 358 -0.48 3.32 11.93
CA PHE A 358 -0.17 3.32 10.50
C PHE A 358 0.24 4.71 10.01
N GLY A 359 1.10 4.74 9.02
CA GLY A 359 1.52 5.91 8.24
C GLY A 359 1.45 5.63 6.75
N GLY A 360 2.19 6.38 5.96
CA GLY A 360 2.21 6.32 4.51
C GLY A 360 1.15 7.19 3.86
N SER A 361 1.27 7.40 2.57
CA SER A 361 0.51 8.38 1.80
C SER A 361 -0.94 7.98 1.47
N CYS A 362 -1.38 6.74 1.80
CA CYS A 362 -2.64 6.19 1.29
C CYS A 362 -3.77 6.16 2.32
N PHE A 363 -3.57 5.54 3.48
CA PHE A 363 -4.67 5.22 4.41
C PHE A 363 -5.35 6.46 4.96
N GLU A 364 -4.57 7.42 5.47
CA GLU A 364 -5.12 8.66 6.05
C GLU A 364 -5.87 9.47 4.99
N LYS A 365 -5.26 9.67 3.82
CA LYS A 365 -5.85 10.38 2.70
C LYS A 365 -7.18 9.76 2.25
N ASP A 366 -7.24 8.44 2.12
CA ASP A 366 -8.42 7.76 1.59
C ASP A 366 -9.57 7.75 2.61
N ILE A 367 -9.28 7.67 3.93
CA ILE A 367 -10.29 7.82 4.99
C ILE A 367 -10.82 9.25 5.03
N LEU A 368 -9.95 10.25 4.96
CA LEU A 368 -10.35 11.66 4.92
C LEU A 368 -11.28 11.93 3.74
N ASN A 369 -10.93 11.40 2.56
CA ASN A 369 -11.73 11.53 1.37
C ASN A 369 -13.09 10.82 1.50
N LEU A 370 -13.11 9.59 2.02
CA LEU A 370 -14.34 8.84 2.28
C LEU A 370 -15.25 9.57 3.27
N SER A 371 -14.69 10.11 4.35
CA SER A 371 -15.40 10.89 5.35
C SER A 371 -15.94 12.20 4.77
N TYR A 372 -15.16 12.90 3.95
CA TYR A 372 -15.60 14.12 3.27
C TYR A 372 -16.78 13.84 2.33
N MET A 373 -16.70 12.78 1.53
CA MET A 373 -17.80 12.35 0.66
C MET A 373 -19.08 12.06 1.47
N ALA A 374 -18.95 11.36 2.60
CA ALA A 374 -20.10 11.10 3.48
C ALA A 374 -20.73 12.40 4.00
N ARG A 375 -19.92 13.40 4.40
CA ARG A 375 -20.44 14.71 4.83
C ARG A 375 -21.14 15.47 3.70
N VAL A 376 -20.57 15.45 2.49
CA VAL A 376 -21.22 16.08 1.31
C VAL A 376 -22.57 15.42 0.99
N LEU A 377 -22.73 14.14 1.31
CA LEU A 377 -23.99 13.40 1.19
C LEU A 377 -24.90 13.52 2.41
N HIS A 378 -24.56 14.37 3.40
CA HIS A 378 -25.29 14.55 4.66
C HIS A 378 -25.39 13.27 5.51
N LEU A 379 -24.37 12.40 5.43
CA LEU A 379 -24.24 11.16 6.20
C LEU A 379 -23.24 11.34 7.35
N ASP A 380 -23.51 12.28 8.26
CA ASP A 380 -22.55 12.71 9.28
C ASP A 380 -22.11 11.56 10.20
N THR A 381 -23.03 10.70 10.64
CA THR A 381 -22.72 9.52 11.47
C THR A 381 -21.75 8.56 10.76
N VAL A 382 -21.88 8.40 9.44
CA VAL A 382 -20.96 7.59 8.63
C VAL A 382 -19.57 8.26 8.55
N ALA A 383 -19.54 9.58 8.36
CA ALA A 383 -18.30 10.34 8.36
C ALA A 383 -17.56 10.22 9.69
N ASP A 384 -18.27 10.36 10.81
CA ASP A 384 -17.70 10.28 12.17
C ASP A 384 -17.17 8.88 12.48
N TYR A 385 -17.86 7.83 12.02
CA TYR A 385 -17.36 6.46 12.13
C TYR A 385 -15.97 6.29 11.51
N TRP A 386 -15.78 6.77 10.27
CA TRP A 386 -14.49 6.66 9.59
C TRP A 386 -13.43 7.60 10.18
N MET A 387 -13.81 8.79 10.64
CA MET A 387 -12.89 9.68 11.36
C MET A 387 -12.40 9.06 12.66
N GLY A 388 -13.24 8.29 13.37
CA GLY A 388 -12.83 7.55 14.56
C GLY A 388 -11.65 6.59 14.34
N VAL A 389 -11.47 6.09 13.12
CA VAL A 389 -10.29 5.27 12.75
C VAL A 389 -9.01 6.10 12.84
N LEU A 390 -9.03 7.34 12.35
CA LEU A 390 -7.89 8.27 12.43
C LEU A 390 -7.65 8.77 13.85
N ASP A 391 -8.72 8.99 14.62
CA ASP A 391 -8.61 9.42 16.02
C ASP A 391 -7.91 8.35 16.88
N ILE A 392 -8.24 7.08 16.68
CA ILE A 392 -7.54 5.96 17.34
C ILE A 392 -6.08 5.90 16.88
N ASN A 393 -5.80 6.12 15.60
CA ASN A 393 -4.42 6.15 15.10
C ASN A 393 -3.61 7.30 15.73
N LYS A 394 -4.21 8.47 15.84
CA LYS A 394 -3.62 9.64 16.52
C LYS A 394 -3.40 9.36 18.00
N TYR A 395 -4.40 8.82 18.70
CA TYR A 395 -4.30 8.41 20.09
C TYR A 395 -3.15 7.44 20.33
N GLN A 396 -3.01 6.42 19.47
CA GLN A 396 -1.98 5.39 19.61
C GLN A 396 -0.56 5.97 19.53
N ARG A 397 -0.28 6.87 18.58
CA ARG A 397 1.03 7.51 18.47
C ARG A 397 1.34 8.45 19.64
N GLN A 398 0.32 9.18 20.14
CA GLN A 398 0.46 10.03 21.32
C GLN A 398 0.76 9.18 22.55
N ARG A 399 -0.02 8.12 22.80
CA ARG A 399 0.18 7.19 23.91
C ARG A 399 1.58 6.57 23.90
N PHE A 400 2.12 6.24 22.73
CA PHE A 400 3.49 5.72 22.64
C PHE A 400 4.53 6.77 23.04
N ALA A 401 4.43 8.00 22.54
CA ALA A 401 5.35 9.07 22.92
C ALA A 401 5.28 9.38 24.44
N GLU A 402 4.07 9.40 25.01
CA GLU A 402 3.88 9.53 26.46
C GLU A 402 4.48 8.35 27.25
N LYS A 403 4.42 7.13 26.70
CA LYS A 403 5.07 5.95 27.29
C LYS A 403 6.58 6.13 27.34
N VAL A 404 7.20 6.63 26.27
CA VAL A 404 8.63 6.97 26.22
C VAL A 404 8.96 8.02 27.28
N HIS A 405 8.16 9.09 27.36
CA HIS A 405 8.35 10.16 28.34
C HIS A 405 8.27 9.65 29.79
N ARG A 406 7.24 8.86 30.10
CA ARG A 406 7.08 8.25 31.44
C ARG A 406 8.23 7.29 31.78
N ALA A 407 8.66 6.46 30.84
CA ALA A 407 9.76 5.51 31.03
C ALA A 407 11.11 6.22 31.29
N LEU A 408 11.26 7.45 30.83
CA LEU A 408 12.41 8.32 31.09
C LEU A 408 12.22 9.24 32.32
N ASN A 409 11.28 8.90 33.19
CA ASN A 409 10.95 9.64 34.43
C ASN A 409 10.44 11.08 34.16
N GLY A 410 9.67 11.27 33.11
CA GLY A 410 9.09 12.56 32.75
C GLY A 410 10.11 13.63 32.34
N ASN A 411 11.31 13.25 31.95
CA ASN A 411 12.35 14.20 31.59
C ASN A 411 13.29 13.64 30.50
N LEU A 412 13.29 14.25 29.33
CA LEU A 412 14.18 13.91 28.24
C LEU A 412 15.42 14.82 28.15
N ARG A 413 15.49 15.92 28.88
CA ARG A 413 16.63 16.86 28.83
C ARG A 413 17.94 16.15 29.12
N GLY A 414 18.96 16.42 28.31
CA GLY A 414 20.28 15.82 28.43
C GLY A 414 20.38 14.35 28.01
N LYS A 415 19.27 13.70 27.68
CA LYS A 415 19.24 12.31 27.23
C LYS A 415 19.31 12.22 25.70
N LYS A 416 19.91 11.13 25.21
CA LYS A 416 19.85 10.74 23.80
C LYS A 416 18.81 9.63 23.65
N VAL A 417 17.93 9.79 22.68
CA VAL A 417 16.92 8.78 22.28
C VAL A 417 17.26 8.28 20.90
N ALA A 418 17.42 6.98 20.77
CA ALA A 418 17.66 6.31 19.49
C ALA A 418 16.32 5.90 18.86
N ILE A 419 16.15 6.15 17.58
CA ILE A 419 15.00 5.74 16.79
C ILE A 419 15.46 4.69 15.78
N PHE A 420 14.89 3.51 15.85
CA PHE A 420 15.11 2.40 14.92
C PHE A 420 13.92 2.26 13.98
N GLY A 421 14.14 2.60 12.72
CA GLY A 421 13.15 2.60 11.67
C GLY A 421 12.42 3.94 11.51
N PHE A 422 12.44 4.45 10.29
CA PHE A 422 11.77 5.69 9.91
C PHE A 422 10.81 5.48 8.74
N ALA A 423 11.11 4.57 7.79
CA ALA A 423 10.18 4.19 6.72
C ALA A 423 8.79 3.85 7.31
N PHE A 424 7.71 4.19 6.61
CA PHE A 424 6.35 3.93 7.12
C PHE A 424 6.06 2.42 7.32
N LYS A 425 6.79 1.54 6.62
CA LYS A 425 6.83 0.07 6.81
C LYS A 425 8.17 -0.51 6.36
N GLU A 426 8.42 -1.78 6.67
CA GLU A 426 9.58 -2.52 6.17
C GLU A 426 9.54 -2.76 4.65
N GLY A 427 10.72 -2.93 4.04
CA GLY A 427 10.84 -3.28 2.62
C GLY A 427 10.63 -2.13 1.64
N THR A 428 10.60 -0.89 2.10
CA THR A 428 10.49 0.32 1.26
C THR A 428 11.37 1.44 1.80
N ASN A 429 11.75 2.37 0.95
CA ASN A 429 12.40 3.63 1.31
C ASN A 429 11.41 4.81 1.41
N ASP A 430 10.10 4.57 1.36
CA ASP A 430 9.11 5.64 1.41
C ASP A 430 8.97 6.21 2.83
N THR A 431 9.33 7.49 2.97
CA THR A 431 9.28 8.25 4.22
C THR A 431 8.01 9.08 4.37
N ARG A 432 7.21 9.22 3.31
CA ARG A 432 6.05 10.14 3.26
C ARG A 432 5.01 9.78 4.33
N ASN A 433 4.66 10.78 5.13
CA ASN A 433 3.71 10.65 6.24
C ASN A 433 4.02 9.44 7.15
N SER A 434 5.31 9.18 7.41
CA SER A 434 5.72 8.13 8.32
C SER A 434 5.18 8.40 9.73
N ILE A 435 4.72 7.33 10.40
CA ILE A 435 4.29 7.43 11.81
C ILE A 435 5.44 7.91 12.72
N ALA A 436 6.69 7.61 12.35
CA ALA A 436 7.88 7.98 13.09
C ALA A 436 8.02 9.50 13.24
N VAL A 437 7.75 10.27 12.18
CA VAL A 437 7.89 11.74 12.22
C VAL A 437 6.99 12.38 13.28
N HIS A 438 5.78 11.86 13.46
CA HIS A 438 4.86 12.38 14.48
C HIS A 438 5.32 12.10 15.91
N ILE A 439 5.91 10.91 16.13
CA ILE A 439 6.49 10.52 17.43
C ILE A 439 7.74 11.35 17.68
N ILE A 440 8.63 11.46 16.71
CA ILE A 440 9.86 12.27 16.79
C ILE A 440 9.53 13.72 17.13
N ARG A 441 8.52 14.33 16.48
CA ARG A 441 8.09 15.69 16.79
C ARG A 441 7.64 15.85 18.25
N GLN A 442 6.88 14.89 18.79
CA GLN A 442 6.44 14.94 20.19
C GLN A 442 7.62 14.81 21.14
N LEU A 443 8.56 13.88 20.89
CA LEU A 443 9.75 13.70 21.70
C LEU A 443 10.70 14.91 21.62
N ALA A 444 10.82 15.55 20.46
CA ALA A 444 11.67 16.72 20.25
C ALA A 444 11.17 17.94 21.05
N ASN A 445 9.84 18.09 21.23
CA ASN A 445 9.26 19.14 22.09
C ASN A 445 9.73 19.05 23.56
N GLU A 446 10.14 17.86 24.03
CA GLU A 446 10.70 17.63 25.36
C GLU A 446 12.19 18.01 25.48
N ARG A 447 12.76 18.55 24.40
CA ARG A 447 14.14 19.05 24.31
C ARG A 447 15.20 18.03 24.79
N PRO A 448 15.24 16.82 24.22
CA PRO A 448 16.32 15.88 24.48
C PRO A 448 17.67 16.48 24.01
N ARG A 449 18.77 15.89 24.47
CA ARG A 449 20.09 16.24 23.96
C ARG A 449 20.22 15.91 22.46
N GLU A 450 19.68 14.77 22.07
CA GLU A 450 19.74 14.25 20.70
C GLU A 450 18.63 13.22 20.48
N ILE A 451 17.99 13.28 19.32
CA ILE A 451 17.20 12.19 18.74
C ILE A 451 18.01 11.65 17.56
N ALA A 452 18.59 10.46 17.72
CA ALA A 452 19.40 9.82 16.69
C ALA A 452 18.52 8.82 15.93
N ILE A 453 18.45 8.92 14.59
CA ILE A 453 17.60 8.09 13.75
C ILE A 453 18.48 7.17 12.89
N PHE A 454 18.12 5.90 12.84
CA PHE A 454 18.67 4.92 11.91
C PHE A 454 17.55 4.17 11.20
N ASP A 455 17.61 4.13 9.87
CA ASP A 455 16.75 3.30 9.04
C ASP A 455 17.59 2.61 7.97
N PRO A 456 17.50 1.29 7.79
CA PRO A 456 18.33 0.58 6.80
C PRO A 456 17.90 0.79 5.34
N GLY A 457 16.69 1.31 5.10
CA GLY A 457 16.13 1.48 3.76
C GLY A 457 16.06 2.93 3.26
N CYS A 458 16.13 3.92 4.16
CA CYS A 458 15.97 5.33 3.81
C CYS A 458 17.30 6.08 3.85
N SER A 459 17.51 7.01 2.92
CA SER A 459 18.65 7.90 2.95
C SER A 459 18.52 8.98 4.05
N PRO A 460 19.64 9.49 4.60
CA PRO A 460 19.61 10.59 5.56
C PRO A 460 18.89 11.83 5.01
N GLU A 461 19.04 12.12 3.74
CA GLU A 461 18.46 13.28 3.06
C GLU A 461 16.93 13.17 2.99
N GLU A 462 16.40 11.97 2.64
CA GLU A 462 14.96 11.71 2.61
C GLU A 462 14.34 11.86 4.00
N ILE A 463 14.99 11.29 5.02
CA ILE A 463 14.52 11.39 6.41
C ILE A 463 14.53 12.84 6.89
N LEU A 464 15.61 13.59 6.68
CA LEU A 464 15.72 15.00 7.11
C LEU A 464 14.72 15.88 6.36
N SER A 465 14.49 15.63 5.08
CA SER A 465 13.47 16.34 4.29
C SER A 465 12.07 16.16 4.87
N GLU A 466 11.68 14.92 5.21
CA GLU A 466 10.37 14.62 5.80
C GLU A 466 10.25 15.22 7.23
N VAL A 467 11.28 15.09 8.05
CA VAL A 467 11.30 15.68 9.40
C VAL A 467 11.17 17.19 9.34
N GLY A 468 11.88 17.86 8.41
CA GLY A 468 11.86 19.31 8.23
C GLY A 468 10.49 19.87 7.82
N GLN A 469 9.66 19.09 7.11
CA GLN A 469 8.28 19.47 6.80
C GLN A 469 7.39 19.54 8.06
N HIS A 470 7.70 18.76 9.10
CA HIS A 470 6.91 18.63 10.32
C HIS A 470 7.48 19.38 11.53
N ILE A 471 8.76 19.70 11.52
CA ILE A 471 9.47 20.46 12.58
C ILE A 471 10.13 21.66 11.93
N GLN A 472 9.47 22.82 12.01
CA GLN A 472 9.94 24.07 11.41
C GLN A 472 10.82 24.91 12.33
N ASP A 473 10.82 24.61 13.63
CA ASP A 473 11.64 25.28 14.63
C ASP A 473 13.09 24.78 14.54
N GLU A 474 14.03 25.65 14.08
CA GLU A 474 15.42 25.28 13.88
C GLU A 474 16.12 24.71 15.14
N PRO A 475 15.96 25.28 16.35
CA PRO A 475 16.53 24.71 17.57
C PRO A 475 16.02 23.29 17.87
N THR A 476 14.78 23.00 17.57
CA THR A 476 14.19 21.67 17.76
C THR A 476 14.67 20.71 16.67
N LEU A 477 14.72 21.15 15.41
CA LEU A 477 15.25 20.37 14.31
C LEU A 477 16.74 20.01 14.49
N ALA A 478 17.51 20.93 15.06
CA ALA A 478 18.95 20.73 15.33
C ALA A 478 19.24 19.56 16.30
N GLN A 479 18.24 19.12 17.10
CA GLN A 479 18.35 17.97 18.01
C GLN A 479 18.21 16.64 17.26
N VAL A 480 17.62 16.64 16.06
CA VAL A 480 17.42 15.43 15.27
C VAL A 480 18.66 15.18 14.40
N LYS A 481 19.25 14.00 14.52
CA LYS A 481 20.42 13.56 13.79
C LYS A 481 20.13 12.23 13.12
N VAL A 482 20.31 12.16 11.82
CA VAL A 482 20.23 10.89 11.09
C VAL A 482 21.62 10.25 11.03
N ARG A 483 21.69 8.97 11.32
CA ARG A 483 22.93 8.18 11.34
C ARG A 483 22.85 7.09 10.28
N THR A 484 24.01 6.72 9.74
CA THR A 484 24.12 5.69 8.68
C THR A 484 24.23 4.29 9.25
N ASN A 485 24.45 4.16 10.56
CA ASN A 485 24.58 2.87 11.22
C ASN A 485 23.96 2.88 12.63
N TRP A 486 23.56 1.71 13.10
CA TRP A 486 22.92 1.55 14.41
C TRP A 486 23.90 1.80 15.59
N ARG A 487 25.22 1.62 15.41
CA ARG A 487 26.22 1.83 16.45
C ARG A 487 26.28 3.30 16.85
N GLU A 488 26.43 4.20 15.89
CA GLU A 488 26.40 5.65 16.17
C GLU A 488 25.05 6.11 16.72
N THR A 489 23.97 5.44 16.31
CA THR A 489 22.63 5.75 16.79
C THR A 489 22.46 5.41 18.25
N THR A 490 22.99 4.28 18.72
CA THR A 490 22.81 3.76 20.08
C THR A 490 23.88 4.22 21.06
N ASP A 491 25.05 4.64 20.59
CA ASP A 491 26.13 5.09 21.49
C ASP A 491 25.67 6.24 22.40
N GLY A 492 25.76 6.00 23.70
CA GLY A 492 25.33 6.92 24.76
C GLY A 492 23.83 7.22 24.81
N ALA A 493 22.99 6.40 24.14
CA ALA A 493 21.54 6.50 24.22
C ALA A 493 21.00 5.97 25.57
N SER A 494 19.94 6.59 26.07
CA SER A 494 19.22 6.15 27.29
C SER A 494 17.99 5.30 26.94
N ALA A 495 17.47 5.46 25.71
CA ALA A 495 16.32 4.72 25.20
C ALA A 495 16.46 4.44 23.71
N ILE A 496 15.92 3.31 23.26
CA ILE A 496 15.70 2.95 21.88
C ILE A 496 14.19 2.85 21.65
N CYS A 497 13.68 3.46 20.59
CA CYS A 497 12.29 3.33 20.13
C CYS A 497 12.29 2.61 18.78
N ILE A 498 11.67 1.43 18.70
CA ILE A 498 11.54 0.68 17.44
C ILE A 498 10.22 1.06 16.80
N LEU A 499 10.27 1.76 15.65
CA LEU A 499 9.09 2.31 14.98
C LEU A 499 8.75 1.63 13.65
N THR A 500 9.72 0.99 12.99
CA THR A 500 9.52 0.17 11.78
C THR A 500 10.06 -1.24 12.01
N PRO A 501 9.32 -2.31 11.62
CA PRO A 501 9.69 -3.68 11.99
C PRO A 501 10.73 -4.30 11.04
N TRP A 502 11.83 -3.60 10.76
CA TRP A 502 12.92 -4.13 9.95
C TRP A 502 13.50 -5.40 10.57
N TYR A 503 13.77 -6.43 9.77
CA TYR A 503 14.37 -7.70 10.23
C TYR A 503 15.72 -7.49 10.96
N HIS A 504 16.43 -6.41 10.66
CA HIS A 504 17.69 -6.01 11.31
C HIS A 504 17.56 -5.79 12.81
N PHE A 505 16.36 -5.46 13.28
CA PHE A 505 16.10 -5.12 14.69
C PHE A 505 15.58 -6.29 15.51
N HIS A 506 15.23 -7.41 14.87
CA HIS A 506 14.67 -8.58 15.55
C HIS A 506 15.67 -9.22 16.53
N TYR A 507 15.16 -9.63 17.70
CA TYR A 507 15.94 -10.39 18.68
C TYR A 507 15.04 -11.41 19.41
N PRO A 508 15.46 -12.66 19.66
CA PRO A 508 16.68 -13.23 19.09
C PRO A 508 16.67 -13.15 17.56
N LYS A 509 17.88 -13.12 16.96
CA LYS A 509 17.97 -13.15 15.49
C LYS A 509 17.09 -14.29 15.02
N GLN A 510 15.93 -13.98 14.48
CA GLN A 510 15.17 -14.98 13.76
C GLN A 510 16.14 -15.46 12.72
N ALA A 511 16.47 -16.77 12.77
CA ALA A 511 17.20 -17.40 11.68
C ALA A 511 16.49 -16.89 10.45
N GLN A 512 17.17 -16.06 9.60
CA GLN A 512 16.57 -15.45 8.43
C GLN A 512 15.68 -16.53 7.88
N ALA A 513 14.37 -16.41 8.12
CA ALA A 513 13.43 -17.18 7.32
C ALA A 513 13.80 -16.66 5.96
N THR A 514 14.84 -17.38 5.38
CA THR A 514 15.68 -17.09 4.23
C THR A 514 14.86 -16.17 3.41
N ALA A 515 15.16 -14.86 3.54
CA ALA A 515 14.27 -13.76 3.35
C ALA A 515 13.33 -14.27 2.31
N ARG A 516 12.09 -14.56 2.61
CA ARG A 516 11.29 -15.34 1.73
C ARG A 516 11.53 -14.65 0.42
N ARG A 517 12.58 -15.12 -0.26
CA ARG A 517 12.84 -14.86 -1.65
C ARG A 517 11.55 -15.39 -2.19
N THR A 518 10.58 -14.53 -2.08
CA THR A 518 9.25 -14.77 -2.51
C THR A 518 9.51 -15.08 -3.95
N SER A 519 9.54 -16.39 -4.23
CA SER A 519 9.45 -16.78 -5.61
C SER A 519 8.34 -15.88 -6.13
N LEU A 520 8.53 -15.21 -7.23
CA LEU A 520 7.50 -14.44 -7.90
C LEU A 520 6.23 -15.29 -8.08
N TRP A 521 6.34 -16.59 -7.76
CA TRP A 521 5.34 -17.64 -7.83
C TRP A 521 4.93 -18.14 -6.43
N ASN A 522 3.64 -18.10 -6.14
CA ASN A 522 3.01 -18.54 -4.88
C ASN A 522 2.43 -19.97 -4.92
N GLY A 523 2.91 -20.83 -5.80
CA GLY A 523 2.54 -22.26 -5.77
C GLY A 523 3.00 -22.94 -4.46
N SER A 524 2.23 -23.88 -3.91
CA SER A 524 2.68 -24.71 -2.80
C SER A 524 3.94 -25.48 -3.20
N LYS A 525 4.80 -25.83 -2.24
CA LYS A 525 6.02 -26.64 -2.53
C LYS A 525 5.69 -27.95 -3.25
N GLU A 526 4.52 -28.50 -2.96
CA GLU A 526 4.02 -29.73 -3.59
C GLU A 526 3.54 -29.49 -5.03
N GLN A 527 2.90 -28.35 -5.29
CA GLN A 527 2.53 -27.92 -6.63
C GLN A 527 3.79 -27.64 -7.48
N GLN A 528 4.80 -26.96 -6.90
CA GLN A 528 6.07 -26.70 -7.57
C GLN A 528 6.84 -27.97 -7.92
N LEU A 529 6.75 -29.02 -7.10
CA LEU A 529 7.33 -30.33 -7.35
C LEU A 529 6.50 -31.16 -8.35
N ALA A 530 5.18 -31.06 -8.30
CA ALA A 530 4.29 -31.72 -9.24
C ALA A 530 4.43 -31.10 -10.64
N ASP A 531 4.48 -29.76 -10.72
CA ASP A 531 4.67 -29.02 -11.96
C ASP A 531 6.07 -29.23 -12.56
N ALA A 532 7.10 -29.35 -11.73
CA ALA A 532 8.45 -29.71 -12.16
C ALA A 532 8.54 -31.14 -12.74
N ASN A 533 7.66 -32.04 -12.33
CA ASN A 533 7.60 -33.40 -12.87
C ASN A 533 6.69 -33.55 -14.10
N THR A 534 5.84 -32.56 -14.42
CA THR A 534 4.85 -32.64 -15.50
C THR A 534 5.21 -31.86 -16.77
N GLY A 535 6.50 -31.54 -17.00
CA GLY A 535 6.92 -30.89 -18.24
C GLY A 535 6.60 -29.38 -18.27
N PHE A 536 6.95 -28.71 -17.25
CA PHE A 536 6.79 -27.28 -16.93
C PHE A 536 7.19 -26.30 -18.06
N LEU A 537 8.03 -26.74 -18.99
CA LEU A 537 8.45 -25.95 -20.12
C LEU A 537 7.94 -26.62 -21.40
N GLY A 538 6.90 -26.05 -21.97
CA GLY A 538 6.43 -26.40 -23.31
C GLY A 538 7.53 -26.21 -24.37
N PRO A 539 7.29 -26.59 -25.62
CA PRO A 539 8.28 -26.46 -26.70
C PRO A 539 8.72 -25.00 -26.95
N HIS A 540 7.96 -24.04 -26.43
CA HIS A 540 8.24 -22.60 -26.49
C HIS A 540 8.12 -21.98 -25.09
N PRO A 541 9.21 -21.99 -24.28
CA PRO A 541 9.19 -21.42 -22.95
C PRO A 541 8.92 -19.92 -22.97
N THR A 542 8.06 -19.49 -22.07
CA THR A 542 7.79 -18.07 -21.85
C THR A 542 8.92 -17.41 -21.06
N GLU A 543 8.96 -16.08 -21.04
CA GLU A 543 9.90 -15.34 -20.19
C GLU A 543 9.74 -15.68 -18.68
N MET A 544 8.52 -16.02 -18.24
CA MET A 544 8.27 -16.47 -16.88
C MET A 544 8.95 -17.81 -16.59
N ASP A 545 8.83 -18.77 -17.50
CA ASP A 545 9.48 -20.07 -17.38
C ASP A 545 11.00 -19.91 -17.25
N LEU A 546 11.59 -18.97 -17.99
CA LEU A 546 13.02 -18.68 -17.93
C LEU A 546 13.45 -18.03 -16.61
N ILE A 547 12.63 -17.10 -16.07
CA ILE A 547 12.86 -16.50 -14.76
C ILE A 547 12.78 -17.55 -13.66
N GLU A 548 11.83 -18.47 -13.73
CA GLU A 548 11.73 -19.57 -12.77
C GLU A 548 12.90 -20.53 -12.86
N LEU A 549 13.32 -20.87 -14.07
CA LEU A 549 14.51 -21.68 -14.29
C LEU A 549 15.74 -21.01 -13.67
N GLU A 550 15.92 -19.69 -13.88
CA GLU A 550 16.98 -18.92 -13.25
C GLU A 550 16.89 -18.96 -11.72
N ASN A 551 15.69 -18.80 -11.16
CA ASN A 551 15.47 -18.88 -9.73
C ASN A 551 15.76 -20.27 -9.16
N CYS A 552 15.47 -21.34 -9.90
CA CYS A 552 15.81 -22.71 -9.53
C CYS A 552 17.33 -22.95 -9.55
N VAL A 553 18.03 -22.46 -10.54
CA VAL A 553 19.49 -22.56 -10.69
C VAL A 553 20.21 -21.74 -9.62
N THR A 554 19.71 -20.56 -9.27
CA THR A 554 20.34 -19.67 -8.28
C THR A 554 20.14 -20.11 -6.82
N ARG A 555 19.24 -21.04 -6.53
CA ARG A 555 19.08 -21.63 -5.19
C ARG A 555 20.24 -22.54 -4.76
N GLY A 556 21.11 -22.93 -5.68
CA GLY A 556 22.36 -23.61 -5.37
C GLY A 556 23.42 -22.66 -4.80
N LYS A 557 24.13 -23.07 -3.76
CA LYS A 557 25.02 -22.39 -2.79
C LYS A 557 26.03 -21.33 -3.29
N ASN A 558 26.05 -20.91 -4.55
CA ASN A 558 27.03 -19.97 -5.10
C ASN A 558 26.35 -18.65 -5.51
N LYS A 559 27.01 -17.53 -5.25
CA LYS A 559 26.64 -16.21 -5.81
C LYS A 559 26.64 -16.32 -7.33
N VAL A 560 25.44 -16.40 -7.91
CA VAL A 560 25.24 -16.60 -9.34
C VAL A 560 25.14 -15.24 -10.03
N PRO A 561 25.66 -15.10 -11.27
CA PRO A 561 25.49 -13.88 -12.06
C PRO A 561 24.04 -13.44 -12.17
N LEU A 562 23.78 -12.14 -12.31
CA LEU A 562 22.46 -11.52 -12.43
C LEU A 562 21.58 -12.15 -13.54
N ASP A 563 22.20 -12.69 -14.57
CA ASP A 563 21.55 -13.46 -15.62
C ASP A 563 22.35 -14.72 -15.97
N PRO A 564 22.11 -15.86 -15.29
CA PRO A 564 22.85 -17.09 -15.54
C PRO A 564 22.67 -17.65 -16.94
N LEU A 565 21.60 -17.25 -17.64
CA LEU A 565 21.35 -17.66 -19.02
C LEU A 565 21.97 -16.69 -20.05
N LYS A 566 22.61 -15.61 -19.61
CA LYS A 566 23.31 -14.62 -20.45
C LYS A 566 22.42 -14.02 -21.56
N ARG A 567 21.11 -13.97 -21.34
CA ARG A 567 20.15 -13.44 -22.34
C ARG A 567 19.95 -11.94 -22.25
N LEU A 568 20.21 -11.32 -21.09
CA LEU A 568 20.10 -9.88 -20.93
C LEU A 568 21.29 -9.17 -21.60
N LYS A 569 20.98 -8.06 -22.27
CA LYS A 569 22.02 -7.19 -22.82
C LYS A 569 22.87 -6.59 -21.69
N PRO A 570 24.17 -6.29 -21.94
CA PRO A 570 24.99 -5.58 -20.95
C PRO A 570 24.35 -4.25 -20.55
N GLU A 571 24.44 -3.90 -19.26
CA GLU A 571 24.02 -2.58 -18.80
C GLU A 571 25.04 -1.55 -19.25
N ALA A 572 24.55 -0.43 -19.80
CA ALA A 572 25.36 0.73 -20.11
C ALA A 572 24.90 1.88 -19.19
N CYS A 573 25.84 2.40 -18.43
CA CYS A 573 25.62 3.61 -17.64
C CYS A 573 26.53 4.73 -18.15
N PRO A 574 26.05 5.99 -18.25
CA PRO A 574 26.92 7.12 -18.57
C PRO A 574 28.08 7.26 -17.57
N GLU A 575 29.26 7.68 -18.04
CA GLU A 575 30.48 7.79 -17.22
C GLU A 575 30.31 8.60 -15.92
N ASN A 576 29.34 9.51 -15.85
CA ASN A 576 29.06 10.37 -14.69
C ASN A 576 27.67 10.11 -14.08
N CYS A 577 27.18 8.88 -14.11
CA CYS A 577 25.89 8.54 -13.54
C CYS A 577 25.86 8.78 -12.03
N LYS A 578 25.02 9.70 -11.59
CA LYS A 578 24.81 9.97 -10.15
C LYS A 578 24.37 8.71 -9.39
N GLY A 579 23.59 7.84 -10.02
CA GLY A 579 23.14 6.57 -9.43
C GLY A 579 24.29 5.58 -9.17
N CYS A 580 25.29 5.50 -10.05
CA CYS A 580 26.47 4.65 -9.83
C CYS A 580 27.31 5.14 -8.64
N ASN A 581 27.37 6.46 -8.44
CA ASN A 581 28.15 7.05 -7.34
C ASN A 581 27.43 6.98 -5.98
N THR A 582 26.11 6.83 -5.96
CA THR A 582 25.30 6.72 -4.74
C THR A 582 24.94 5.27 -4.38
N SER A 583 24.98 4.34 -5.34
CA SER A 583 24.50 2.96 -5.16
C SER A 583 25.49 2.01 -4.48
N SER A 584 26.64 2.49 -4.00
CA SER A 584 27.61 1.58 -3.37
C SER A 584 27.21 1.07 -1.97
N THR A 585 26.10 1.51 -1.39
CA THR A 585 25.81 1.19 0.01
C THR A 585 24.39 0.71 0.37
N ASN A 586 23.33 0.88 -0.46
CA ASN A 586 21.98 0.71 0.08
C ASN A 586 20.93 -0.03 -0.76
N ALA A 587 21.29 -0.72 -1.85
CA ALA A 587 20.30 -1.31 -2.77
C ALA A 587 19.56 -2.58 -2.26
N GLU A 588 19.99 -3.18 -1.14
CA GLU A 588 19.36 -4.38 -0.58
C GLU A 588 18.98 -4.26 0.92
N GLY A 589 18.78 -3.05 1.44
CA GLY A 589 18.53 -2.86 2.88
C GLY A 589 19.73 -3.35 3.72
N GLY A 590 20.95 -3.08 3.25
CA GLY A 590 22.18 -3.65 3.74
C GLY A 590 22.82 -2.85 4.86
N GLY A 591 22.23 -2.91 6.07
CA GLY A 591 22.98 -2.71 7.31
C GLY A 591 23.21 -4.07 7.98
N ASP A 592 24.30 -4.24 8.71
CA ASP A 592 24.47 -5.41 9.58
C ASP A 592 23.28 -5.50 10.56
N PRO A 593 22.74 -6.69 10.83
CA PRO A 593 21.76 -6.88 11.88
C PRO A 593 22.28 -6.30 13.21
N VAL A 594 21.39 -5.69 13.98
CA VAL A 594 21.74 -5.11 15.28
C VAL A 594 22.32 -6.19 16.20
N ASP A 595 23.48 -5.90 16.75
CA ASP A 595 24.06 -6.71 17.82
C ASP A 595 23.64 -6.14 19.17
N TRP A 596 22.64 -6.76 19.78
CA TRP A 596 22.05 -6.28 21.02
C TRP A 596 22.99 -6.40 22.25
N GLU A 597 23.99 -7.27 22.21
CA GLU A 597 25.03 -7.34 23.25
C GLU A 597 25.94 -6.11 23.17
N GLU A 598 26.39 -5.77 21.96
CA GLU A 598 27.16 -4.57 21.68
C GLU A 598 26.37 -3.30 22.04
N VAL A 599 25.08 -3.24 21.66
CA VAL A 599 24.17 -2.13 22.01
C VAL A 599 24.08 -1.96 23.53
N SER A 600 23.94 -3.08 24.28
CA SER A 600 23.89 -3.00 25.75
C SER A 600 25.17 -2.39 26.32
N ALA A 601 26.34 -2.72 25.77
CA ALA A 601 27.60 -2.16 26.24
C ALA A 601 27.73 -0.64 26.01
N MET A 602 27.16 -0.14 24.91
CA MET A 602 27.26 1.28 24.51
C MET A 602 26.21 2.19 25.13
N MET A 603 25.05 1.67 25.54
CA MET A 603 23.95 2.46 26.08
C MET A 603 24.18 2.91 27.50
N LYS A 604 23.62 4.09 27.82
CA LYS A 604 23.53 4.61 29.19
C LYS A 604 22.27 4.11 29.88
N LEU A 605 22.35 3.98 31.20
CA LEU A 605 21.18 3.70 32.02
C LEU A 605 20.06 4.74 31.78
N PRO A 606 18.79 4.33 31.76
CA PRO A 606 18.26 3.02 32.19
C PRO A 606 18.23 1.92 31.12
N LYS A 607 18.84 2.07 29.96
CA LYS A 607 18.88 1.10 28.84
C LYS A 607 17.48 0.63 28.44
N LEU A 608 16.61 1.58 28.14
CA LEU A 608 15.22 1.30 27.75
C LEU A 608 15.11 0.85 26.30
N VAL A 609 14.26 -0.14 26.03
CA VAL A 609 13.79 -0.49 24.70
C VAL A 609 12.28 -0.39 24.67
N LEU A 610 11.77 0.59 23.93
CA LEU A 610 10.35 0.82 23.69
C LEU A 610 10.02 0.19 22.32
N ASP A 611 9.51 -1.04 22.37
CA ASP A 611 9.22 -1.80 21.13
C ASP A 611 7.83 -1.45 20.61
N GLY A 612 7.77 -0.53 19.70
CA GLY A 612 6.55 -0.07 19.04
C GLY A 612 5.99 -1.05 18.01
N ARG A 613 6.67 -2.16 17.76
CA ARG A 613 6.28 -3.16 16.74
C ARG A 613 6.26 -4.60 17.24
N ASN A 614 6.63 -4.82 18.48
CA ASN A 614 6.72 -6.14 19.12
C ASN A 614 7.64 -7.11 18.34
N VAL A 615 8.83 -6.64 17.94
CA VAL A 615 9.81 -7.41 17.16
C VAL A 615 10.94 -7.99 18.01
N VAL A 616 11.04 -7.58 19.29
CA VAL A 616 12.03 -8.12 20.21
C VAL A 616 11.38 -8.94 21.33
N SER A 617 12.10 -9.95 21.80
CA SER A 617 11.72 -10.74 22.97
C SER A 617 12.17 -10.02 24.25
N ALA A 618 11.23 -9.51 25.04
CA ALA A 618 11.55 -8.84 26.30
C ALA A 618 12.37 -9.73 27.24
N PRO A 619 12.01 -11.03 27.49
CA PRO A 619 12.78 -11.88 28.40
C PRO A 619 14.23 -12.10 27.95
N GLU A 620 14.50 -12.12 26.65
CA GLU A 620 15.86 -12.31 26.14
C GLU A 620 16.68 -11.01 26.22
N LEU A 621 16.11 -9.85 25.90
CA LEU A 621 16.79 -8.56 26.05
C LEU A 621 17.03 -8.18 27.52
N GLU A 622 16.14 -8.56 28.42
CA GLU A 622 16.31 -8.32 29.87
C GLU A 622 17.53 -9.06 30.45
N LYS A 623 17.88 -10.23 29.90
CA LYS A 623 19.12 -10.95 30.23
C LYS A 623 20.38 -10.13 29.89
N LEU A 624 20.28 -9.26 28.88
CA LEU A 624 21.35 -8.34 28.47
C LEU A 624 21.33 -7.00 29.26
N GLY A 625 20.43 -6.87 30.24
CA GLY A 625 20.32 -5.69 31.09
C GLY A 625 19.46 -4.55 30.58
N PHE A 626 18.65 -4.79 29.53
CA PHE A 626 17.65 -3.83 29.05
C PHE A 626 16.38 -3.84 29.92
N LYS A 627 15.66 -2.73 29.91
CA LYS A 627 14.26 -2.67 30.33
C LYS A 627 13.39 -2.56 29.08
N VAL A 628 12.56 -3.55 28.83
CA VAL A 628 11.78 -3.65 27.59
C VAL A 628 10.31 -3.35 27.84
N GLN A 629 9.70 -2.51 27.00
CA GLN A 629 8.27 -2.23 27.01
C GLN A 629 7.71 -2.34 25.60
N GLY A 630 6.85 -3.31 25.35
CA GLY A 630 6.13 -3.50 24.09
C GLY A 630 4.77 -2.79 24.08
N ILE A 631 4.11 -2.84 22.92
CA ILE A 631 2.74 -2.38 22.73
C ILE A 631 1.76 -3.49 23.12
N GLY A 632 0.74 -3.13 23.93
CA GLY A 632 -0.35 -4.02 24.30
C GLY A 632 0.08 -5.20 25.17
N LYS A 633 1.16 -5.02 25.92
CA LYS A 633 1.61 -5.97 26.93
C LYS A 633 1.40 -5.36 28.31
N GLY A 634 0.51 -5.96 29.09
CA GLY A 634 0.28 -5.54 30.47
C GLY A 634 1.54 -5.71 31.29
N VAL A 635 1.79 -4.78 32.18
CA VAL A 635 2.81 -4.94 33.22
C VAL A 635 2.26 -6.03 34.13
N GLY A 636 2.92 -7.19 34.21
CA GLY A 636 2.50 -8.26 35.11
C GLY A 636 2.33 -7.75 36.53
N MET A 637 1.16 -8.05 37.12
CA MET A 637 0.95 -7.85 38.56
C MET A 637 1.86 -8.78 39.35
#